data_2954e0e0a55d93ee6cec7ec153db5c5e
#
_entry.id   2954e0e0a55d93ee6cec7ec153db5c5e
#
_cell.length_a   1.000
_cell.length_b   1.000
_cell.length_c   1.000
_cell.angle_alpha   90.00
_cell.angle_beta   90.00
_cell.angle_gamma   90.00
#
_symmetry.space_group_name_H-M   'P 1'
#
loop_
_entity.id
_entity.type
_entity.pdbx_description
1 polymer ?
#
loop_
_entity_poly.entity_id
_entity_poly.type
_entity_poly.pdbx_seq_one_letter_code
_entity_poly.pdbx_strand_id
1 'polypeptide(L)'
;MTLGRRAPGFASSGSGRRGYLPRDLRPPVTIFEEHEGEIERALGKLSKHVPFAEAFAEGAVGEAIRVDTRSTAVTPAPRLSGVVFRVWTGRLWAEAGSSSFAAKELDATVERLQAEASRAGGTAAPPGESMTTQGTWVTHPKRSPRDLGTEGVIALAKDARGWASAVPGIVEVQARVQWEEEQRLYCNSAGARCRQTTMRSHAVVIPIALENGRAEFDYWNSGGVGGLEAVADFDEESVREAALGSKALLQATAPPAGETTVVLDASVAGLFAHESFGHGTEADQFVRDRSYLKPLVGQTVGPEFLSIVDDGTFPGGWGTIFCDDEGHPAQKTALVDHGRFIGALHDRETASVLHARPTASTRRSNFQCRPFVRMTNTYVAPGKHTVEELIAEVNDGVLLERGTSGIEDPLGGQMQLKVKRGHLIQHGKVTELVRSMALSGKVLDFLRSIRGVSRDPLTSIQPGFCGKGHSDYIPVGTGGVHLLARAIVGPA
;
A
#
# COMPACT_ATOMS: atom_id res chain seq x y z
N MET A 1 -48.15 -23.47 -0.68
CA MET A 1 -48.45 -22.07 -1.05
C MET A 1 -47.17 -21.44 -1.59
N THR A 2 -47.15 -21.35 -2.89
CA THR A 2 -46.05 -20.84 -3.75
C THR A 2 -46.15 -19.32 -3.87
N LEU A 3 -45.07 -18.59 -3.64
CA LEU A 3 -44.93 -17.22 -4.10
C LEU A 3 -43.52 -17.05 -4.69
N GLY A 4 -43.49 -17.20 -6.03
CA GLY A 4 -42.37 -16.80 -6.81
C GLY A 4 -42.29 -15.28 -6.95
N ARG A 5 -41.12 -14.70 -6.80
CA ARG A 5 -40.79 -13.36 -7.30
C ARG A 5 -39.73 -13.48 -8.40
N ARG A 6 -40.13 -13.09 -9.62
CA ARG A 6 -39.26 -12.94 -10.78
C ARG A 6 -38.37 -11.70 -10.58
N ALA A 7 -37.09 -11.85 -10.89
CA ALA A 7 -36.17 -10.74 -11.07
C ALA A 7 -36.50 -10.02 -12.40
N PRO A 8 -36.33 -8.70 -12.52
CA PRO A 8 -36.53 -7.97 -13.75
C PRO A 8 -35.37 -8.24 -14.71
N GLY A 9 -35.73 -8.64 -15.95
CA GLY A 9 -34.80 -8.87 -17.03
C GLY A 9 -34.16 -7.56 -17.49
N PHE A 10 -32.86 -7.58 -17.66
CA PHE A 10 -32.13 -6.54 -18.37
C PHE A 10 -32.26 -6.77 -19.86
N ALA A 11 -32.94 -5.84 -20.54
CA ALA A 11 -33.06 -5.81 -21.98
C ALA A 11 -31.68 -5.53 -22.59
N SER A 12 -31.27 -6.38 -23.54
CA SER A 12 -30.13 -6.16 -24.41
C SER A 12 -30.44 -5.03 -25.37
N SER A 13 -29.83 -3.88 -25.23
CA SER A 13 -29.85 -2.82 -26.25
C SER A 13 -28.47 -2.73 -26.90
N GLY A 14 -28.51 -2.98 -28.22
CA GLY A 14 -27.71 -2.42 -29.28
C GLY A 14 -26.20 -2.26 -29.11
N SER A 15 -25.47 -3.04 -29.89
CA SER A 15 -24.06 -2.84 -30.25
C SER A 15 -23.83 -1.47 -30.92
N GLY A 16 -23.66 -0.43 -30.12
CA GLY A 16 -23.02 0.80 -30.56
C GLY A 16 -21.52 0.65 -30.39
N ARG A 17 -20.78 0.44 -31.46
CA ARG A 17 -19.33 0.69 -31.50
C ARG A 17 -19.12 2.16 -31.07
N ARG A 18 -18.88 2.41 -29.81
CA ARG A 18 -18.33 3.70 -29.38
C ARG A 18 -16.90 3.73 -29.90
N GLY A 19 -16.70 4.56 -30.92
CA GLY A 19 -15.39 4.84 -31.47
C GLY A 19 -14.45 5.21 -30.32
N TYR A 20 -13.36 4.51 -30.22
CA TYR A 20 -12.20 4.88 -29.43
C TYR A 20 -11.79 6.27 -29.90
N LEU A 21 -11.83 7.26 -29.02
CA LEU A 21 -11.28 8.58 -29.32
C LEU A 21 -9.76 8.42 -29.48
N PRO A 22 -9.23 8.66 -30.67
CA PRO A 22 -7.80 8.54 -30.88
C PRO A 22 -7.09 9.71 -30.24
N ARG A 23 -5.97 9.38 -29.58
CA ARG A 23 -4.98 10.27 -28.95
C ARG A 23 -5.48 11.01 -27.73
N ASP A 24 -5.10 10.46 -26.66
CA ASP A 24 -4.73 11.00 -25.38
C ASP A 24 -4.83 12.51 -25.24
N LEU A 25 -6.00 12.95 -24.85
CA LEU A 25 -6.28 14.34 -24.52
C LEU A 25 -6.70 14.46 -23.07
N ARG A 26 -6.10 13.63 -22.19
CA ARG A 26 -6.26 13.90 -20.77
C ARG A 26 -5.33 15.04 -20.43
N PRO A 27 -5.87 16.19 -19.99
CA PRO A 27 -5.00 17.29 -19.55
C PRO A 27 -4.11 16.76 -18.42
N PRO A 28 -2.89 17.28 -18.29
CA PRO A 28 -2.06 17.04 -17.11
C PRO A 28 -2.83 17.44 -15.86
N VAL A 29 -2.40 16.96 -14.71
CA VAL A 29 -2.86 17.48 -13.43
C VAL A 29 -2.32 18.90 -13.27
N THR A 30 -3.17 19.86 -12.92
CA THR A 30 -2.84 21.29 -12.92
C THR A 30 -3.20 22.00 -11.61
N ILE A 31 -3.18 21.25 -10.48
CA ILE A 31 -3.57 21.80 -9.17
C ILE A 31 -2.74 23.04 -8.82
N PHE A 32 -1.42 22.99 -9.06
CA PHE A 32 -0.53 24.09 -8.65
C PHE A 32 -0.68 25.30 -9.55
N GLU A 33 -0.77 25.09 -10.86
CA GLU A 33 -0.80 26.16 -11.86
C GLU A 33 -2.14 26.86 -11.91
N GLU A 34 -3.24 26.14 -11.74
CA GLU A 34 -4.59 26.67 -11.97
C GLU A 34 -5.34 27.00 -10.68
N HIS A 35 -5.07 26.28 -9.59
CA HIS A 35 -5.97 26.29 -8.43
C HIS A 35 -5.33 26.69 -7.11
N GLU A 36 -4.01 26.64 -6.98
CA GLU A 36 -3.33 26.94 -5.71
C GLU A 36 -3.65 28.32 -5.17
N GLY A 37 -3.67 29.34 -6.03
CA GLY A 37 -3.98 30.72 -5.61
C GLY A 37 -5.37 30.87 -4.99
N GLU A 38 -6.38 30.19 -5.54
CA GLU A 38 -7.72 30.19 -4.99
C GLU A 38 -7.84 29.39 -3.68
N ILE A 39 -7.10 28.28 -3.57
CA ILE A 39 -7.03 27.49 -2.34
C ILE A 39 -6.41 28.32 -1.21
N GLU A 40 -5.29 29.00 -1.49
CA GLU A 40 -4.61 29.86 -0.51
C GLU A 40 -5.47 31.05 -0.10
N ARG A 41 -6.17 31.66 -1.06
CA ARG A 41 -7.13 32.76 -0.77
C ARG A 41 -8.22 32.27 0.19
N ALA A 42 -8.79 31.08 -0.06
CA ALA A 42 -9.83 30.48 0.78
C ALA A 42 -9.28 30.14 2.18
N LEU A 43 -8.09 29.53 2.24
CA LEU A 43 -7.39 29.24 3.50
C LEU A 43 -7.11 30.52 4.31
N GLY A 44 -6.68 31.60 3.64
CA GLY A 44 -6.44 32.91 4.26
C GLY A 44 -7.72 33.55 4.83
N LYS A 45 -8.90 33.28 4.26
CA LYS A 45 -10.19 33.68 4.86
C LYS A 45 -10.49 32.87 6.13
N LEU A 46 -10.28 31.55 6.09
CA LEU A 46 -10.53 30.66 7.24
C LEU A 46 -9.64 31.01 8.44
N SER A 47 -8.35 31.21 8.19
CA SER A 47 -7.34 31.43 9.25
C SER A 47 -7.58 32.69 10.10
N LYS A 48 -8.42 33.61 9.64
CA LYS A 48 -8.81 34.82 10.41
C LYS A 48 -9.81 34.54 11.53
N HIS A 49 -10.46 33.35 11.49
CA HIS A 49 -11.61 33.05 12.36
C HIS A 49 -11.39 31.81 13.22
N VAL A 50 -10.27 31.12 13.07
CA VAL A 50 -9.95 29.89 13.80
C VAL A 50 -8.50 29.89 14.26
N PRO A 51 -8.16 29.19 15.35
CA PRO A 51 -6.77 29.09 15.83
C PRO A 51 -5.81 28.44 14.82
N PHE A 52 -6.31 27.55 13.96
CA PHE A 52 -5.53 26.90 12.93
C PHE A 52 -6.42 26.39 11.79
N ALA A 53 -5.93 26.55 10.57
CA ALA A 53 -6.57 26.06 9.36
C ALA A 53 -5.55 25.40 8.43
N GLU A 54 -5.95 24.38 7.72
CA GLU A 54 -5.17 23.71 6.70
C GLU A 54 -6.03 23.33 5.50
N ALA A 55 -5.40 23.16 4.34
CA ALA A 55 -6.01 22.69 3.12
C ALA A 55 -5.18 21.56 2.53
N PHE A 56 -5.86 20.53 2.08
CA PHE A 56 -5.30 19.45 1.29
C PHE A 56 -6.06 19.40 -0.04
N ALA A 57 -5.35 19.52 -1.14
CA ALA A 57 -5.93 19.41 -2.47
C ALA A 57 -5.20 18.35 -3.27
N GLU A 58 -5.94 17.65 -4.12
CA GLU A 58 -5.37 16.64 -5.00
C GLU A 58 -6.04 16.62 -6.36
N GLY A 59 -5.30 16.09 -7.33
CA GLY A 59 -5.80 15.71 -8.63
C GLY A 59 -4.95 14.59 -9.19
N ALA A 60 -5.58 13.62 -9.81
CA ALA A 60 -4.90 12.48 -10.40
C ALA A 60 -5.39 12.18 -11.80
N VAL A 61 -4.47 11.69 -12.64
CA VAL A 61 -4.77 11.13 -13.95
C VAL A 61 -3.99 9.82 -14.12
N GLY A 62 -4.57 8.91 -14.87
CA GLY A 62 -3.93 7.62 -15.10
C GLY A 62 -4.86 6.66 -15.80
N GLU A 63 -4.40 5.45 -15.95
CA GLU A 63 -5.20 4.35 -16.51
C GLU A 63 -4.71 2.99 -16.02
N ALA A 64 -5.65 2.07 -15.93
CA ALA A 64 -5.38 0.65 -15.72
C ALA A 64 -5.83 -0.11 -16.97
N ILE A 65 -4.88 -0.81 -17.57
CA ILE A 65 -5.09 -1.65 -18.74
C ILE A 65 -5.10 -3.09 -18.29
N ARG A 66 -6.16 -3.80 -18.58
CA ARG A 66 -6.28 -5.24 -18.36
C ARG A 66 -6.43 -5.95 -19.70
N VAL A 67 -5.60 -6.95 -19.90
CA VAL A 67 -5.67 -7.86 -21.05
C VAL A 67 -5.84 -9.28 -20.50
N ASP A 68 -6.91 -9.92 -20.91
CA ASP A 68 -7.16 -11.33 -20.62
C ASP A 68 -7.42 -12.12 -21.95
N THR A 69 -7.74 -13.40 -21.84
CA THR A 69 -7.97 -14.25 -23.02
C THR A 69 -9.14 -13.77 -23.89
N ARG A 70 -10.10 -13.05 -23.31
CA ARG A 70 -11.36 -12.67 -23.94
C ARG A 70 -11.45 -11.19 -24.29
N SER A 71 -10.71 -10.34 -23.58
CA SER A 71 -10.92 -8.90 -23.64
C SER A 71 -9.65 -8.08 -23.41
N THR A 72 -9.69 -6.86 -23.92
CA THR A 72 -8.80 -5.78 -23.52
C THR A 72 -9.67 -4.66 -22.97
N ALA A 73 -9.47 -4.29 -21.74
CA ALA A 73 -10.20 -3.23 -21.07
C ALA A 73 -9.23 -2.12 -20.62
N VAL A 74 -9.61 -0.88 -20.89
CA VAL A 74 -8.94 0.31 -20.40
C VAL A 74 -9.87 0.99 -19.42
N THR A 75 -9.45 1.10 -18.19
CA THR A 75 -10.17 1.80 -17.13
C THR A 75 -9.39 3.05 -16.78
N PRO A 76 -9.93 4.25 -17.01
CA PRO A 76 -9.31 5.47 -16.51
C PRO A 76 -9.14 5.38 -15.00
N ALA A 77 -8.00 5.81 -14.46
CA ALA A 77 -7.90 6.07 -13.04
C ALA A 77 -9.02 7.04 -12.63
N PRO A 78 -9.63 6.88 -11.45
CA PRO A 78 -10.66 7.81 -11.01
C PRO A 78 -10.08 9.22 -11.07
N ARG A 79 -10.73 10.11 -11.77
CA ARG A 79 -10.39 11.54 -11.76
C ARG A 79 -10.93 12.14 -10.46
N LEU A 80 -10.28 11.80 -9.36
CA LEU A 80 -10.53 12.48 -8.11
C LEU A 80 -9.75 13.78 -8.17
N SER A 81 -10.46 14.89 -8.15
CA SER A 81 -9.87 16.23 -8.07
C SER A 81 -10.73 17.05 -7.14
N GLY A 82 -10.10 17.69 -6.18
CA GLY A 82 -10.81 18.52 -5.21
C GLY A 82 -9.92 18.97 -4.07
N VAL A 83 -10.53 19.64 -3.13
CA VAL A 83 -9.88 20.19 -1.95
C VAL A 83 -10.72 19.94 -0.71
N VAL A 84 -10.06 19.65 0.39
CA VAL A 84 -10.66 19.65 1.72
C VAL A 84 -9.97 20.69 2.58
N PHE A 85 -10.76 21.50 3.25
CA PHE A 85 -10.30 22.39 4.32
C PHE A 85 -10.59 21.74 5.65
N ARG A 86 -9.61 21.78 6.56
CA ARG A 86 -9.73 21.30 7.92
C ARG A 86 -9.37 22.41 8.87
N VAL A 87 -10.18 22.63 9.89
CA VAL A 87 -9.97 23.69 10.87
C VAL A 87 -9.96 23.13 12.28
N TRP A 88 -9.06 23.65 13.09
CA TRP A 88 -9.12 23.46 14.53
C TRP A 88 -9.95 24.60 15.13
N THR A 89 -11.07 24.26 15.72
CA THR A 89 -12.02 25.25 16.27
C THR A 89 -11.61 25.76 17.67
N GLY A 90 -10.43 25.34 18.16
CA GLY A 90 -10.04 25.53 19.56
C GLY A 90 -10.57 24.46 20.50
N ARG A 91 -11.30 23.45 19.98
CA ARG A 91 -11.89 22.37 20.76
C ARG A 91 -11.94 21.03 20.00
N LEU A 92 -12.24 21.08 18.71
CA LEU A 92 -12.36 19.89 17.85
C LEU A 92 -11.96 20.23 16.42
N TRP A 93 -11.70 19.22 15.63
CA TRP A 93 -11.47 19.33 14.20
C TRP A 93 -12.81 19.33 13.46
N ALA A 94 -12.94 20.24 12.47
CA ALA A 94 -14.03 20.24 11.50
C ALA A 94 -13.44 20.20 10.09
N GLU A 95 -14.08 19.50 9.18
CA GLU A 95 -13.64 19.34 7.79
C GLU A 95 -14.80 19.62 6.82
N ALA A 96 -14.49 20.25 5.69
CA ALA A 96 -15.41 20.37 4.58
C ALA A 96 -14.64 20.37 3.26
N GLY A 97 -15.09 19.57 2.30
CA GLY A 97 -14.48 19.43 0.98
C GLY A 97 -15.34 20.00 -0.14
N SER A 98 -14.67 20.27 -1.27
CA SER A 98 -15.26 20.66 -2.55
C SER A 98 -14.56 19.89 -3.67
N SER A 99 -15.33 19.38 -4.62
CA SER A 99 -14.82 18.83 -5.89
C SER A 99 -14.64 19.89 -6.97
N SER A 100 -14.89 21.17 -6.62
CA SER A 100 -14.71 22.34 -7.49
C SER A 100 -13.74 23.32 -6.87
N PHE A 101 -12.84 23.85 -7.67
CA PHE A 101 -11.90 24.90 -7.29
C PHE A 101 -12.41 26.32 -7.61
N ALA A 102 -13.64 26.44 -8.14
CA ALA A 102 -14.22 27.75 -8.41
C ALA A 102 -14.35 28.58 -7.13
N ALA A 103 -13.96 29.84 -7.19
CA ALA A 103 -13.94 30.75 -6.04
C ALA A 103 -15.25 30.73 -5.23
N LYS A 104 -16.40 30.73 -5.91
CA LYS A 104 -17.73 30.68 -5.29
C LYS A 104 -17.94 29.42 -4.44
N GLU A 105 -17.52 28.26 -4.93
CA GLU A 105 -17.70 26.98 -4.24
C GLU A 105 -16.73 26.87 -3.03
N LEU A 106 -15.50 27.37 -3.20
CA LEU A 106 -14.56 27.46 -2.10
C LEU A 106 -15.05 28.43 -1.02
N ASP A 107 -15.61 29.59 -1.39
CA ASP A 107 -16.17 30.56 -0.45
C ASP A 107 -17.35 29.94 0.34
N ALA A 108 -18.25 29.23 -0.33
CA ALA A 108 -19.36 28.52 0.34
C ALA A 108 -18.84 27.45 1.33
N THR A 109 -17.78 26.75 0.99
CA THR A 109 -17.12 25.78 1.88
C THR A 109 -16.48 26.46 3.09
N VAL A 110 -15.82 27.59 2.88
CA VAL A 110 -15.25 28.44 3.95
C VAL A 110 -16.34 28.93 4.90
N GLU A 111 -17.43 29.51 4.38
CA GLU A 111 -18.57 30.01 5.20
C GLU A 111 -19.17 28.91 6.06
N ARG A 112 -19.35 27.70 5.52
CA ARG A 112 -19.84 26.54 6.27
C ARG A 112 -18.91 26.20 7.43
N LEU A 113 -17.58 26.09 7.19
CA LEU A 113 -16.61 25.79 8.25
C LEU A 113 -16.50 26.92 9.30
N GLN A 114 -16.60 28.18 8.89
CA GLN A 114 -16.63 29.30 9.83
C GLN A 114 -17.86 29.23 10.75
N ALA A 115 -19.03 28.88 10.20
CA ALA A 115 -20.25 28.70 10.99
C ALA A 115 -20.13 27.53 11.97
N GLU A 116 -19.50 26.43 11.57
CA GLU A 116 -19.22 25.29 12.45
C GLU A 116 -18.24 25.65 13.56
N ALA A 117 -17.14 26.32 13.21
CA ALA A 117 -16.15 26.79 14.18
C ALA A 117 -16.75 27.73 15.22
N SER A 118 -17.59 28.67 14.77
CA SER A 118 -18.29 29.60 15.67
C SER A 118 -19.23 28.88 16.65
N ARG A 119 -19.92 27.82 16.20
CA ARG A 119 -20.78 26.99 17.06
C ARG A 119 -20.00 26.13 18.06
N ALA A 120 -18.86 25.60 17.63
CA ALA A 120 -18.03 24.76 18.48
C ALA A 120 -17.39 25.54 19.62
N GLY A 121 -17.00 26.77 19.37
CA GLY A 121 -16.42 27.72 20.32
C GLY A 121 -15.18 27.17 21.02
N GLY A 122 -14.06 27.86 20.90
CA GLY A 122 -12.84 27.48 21.58
C GLY A 122 -11.68 28.38 21.15
N THR A 123 -10.65 28.44 21.99
CA THR A 123 -9.45 29.28 21.73
C THR A 123 -8.14 28.50 21.94
N ALA A 124 -8.23 27.21 22.28
CA ALA A 124 -7.04 26.40 22.50
C ALA A 124 -6.24 26.25 21.18
N ALA A 125 -4.92 26.21 21.28
CA ALA A 125 -4.06 25.86 20.17
C ALA A 125 -4.35 24.45 19.65
N PRO A 126 -4.08 24.15 18.36
CA PRO A 126 -4.23 22.80 17.83
C PRO A 126 -3.31 21.82 18.57
N PRO A 127 -3.69 20.53 18.66
CA PRO A 127 -2.81 19.54 19.26
C PRO A 127 -1.53 19.39 18.43
N GLY A 128 -0.39 19.36 19.11
CA GLY A 128 0.93 19.20 18.50
C GLY A 128 1.47 20.43 17.78
N GLU A 129 2.69 20.33 17.31
CA GLU A 129 3.38 21.40 16.57
C GLU A 129 2.87 21.47 15.12
N SER A 130 2.61 22.68 14.67
CA SER A 130 2.22 22.93 13.27
C SER A 130 3.45 23.04 12.39
N MET A 131 3.48 22.26 11.29
CA MET A 131 4.59 22.32 10.35
C MET A 131 4.62 23.62 9.57
N THR A 132 5.84 24.03 9.24
CA THR A 132 6.12 25.18 8.35
C THR A 132 6.90 24.75 7.11
N THR A 133 6.90 23.47 6.81
CA THR A 133 7.61 22.88 5.66
C THR A 133 7.18 23.53 4.35
N GLN A 134 8.15 23.92 3.54
CA GLN A 134 7.92 24.44 2.20
C GLN A 134 8.78 23.69 1.20
N GLY A 135 8.18 23.22 0.10
CA GLY A 135 8.91 22.52 -0.93
C GLY A 135 8.03 22.08 -2.09
N THR A 136 8.72 21.75 -3.18
CA THR A 136 8.13 21.14 -4.37
C THR A 136 8.93 19.91 -4.73
N TRP A 137 8.26 18.77 -4.83
CA TRP A 137 8.86 17.49 -5.18
C TRP A 137 8.13 16.92 -6.39
N VAL A 138 8.91 16.43 -7.34
CA VAL A 138 8.38 15.90 -8.60
C VAL A 138 9.08 14.60 -8.91
N THR A 139 8.31 13.58 -9.22
CA THR A 139 8.85 12.35 -9.81
C THR A 139 9.23 12.62 -11.26
N HIS A 140 10.45 12.29 -11.64
CA HIS A 140 10.95 12.40 -13.01
C HIS A 140 11.04 11.00 -13.63
N PRO A 141 9.98 10.53 -14.33
CA PRO A 141 10.00 9.22 -14.94
C PRO A 141 11.04 9.14 -16.06
N LYS A 142 11.80 8.04 -16.11
CA LYS A 142 12.72 7.77 -17.22
C LYS A 142 11.99 7.28 -18.48
N ARG A 143 10.89 6.57 -18.28
CA ARG A 143 10.02 6.04 -19.32
C ARG A 143 8.56 6.38 -18.98
N SER A 144 8.14 7.55 -19.40
CA SER A 144 6.78 8.00 -19.09
C SER A 144 5.72 7.15 -19.82
N PRO A 145 4.73 6.59 -19.11
CA PRO A 145 3.59 5.94 -19.75
C PRO A 145 2.79 6.88 -20.67
N ARG A 146 2.80 8.19 -20.37
CA ARG A 146 2.15 9.20 -21.21
C ARG A 146 2.79 9.30 -22.58
N ASP A 147 4.13 9.23 -22.67
CA ASP A 147 4.86 9.31 -23.93
C ASP A 147 4.64 8.07 -24.77
N LEU A 148 4.46 6.91 -24.11
CA LEU A 148 4.14 5.67 -24.79
C LEU A 148 2.69 5.65 -25.31
N GLY A 149 1.78 6.36 -24.65
CA GLY A 149 0.34 6.40 -24.96
C GLY A 149 -0.40 5.11 -24.60
N THR A 150 -1.72 5.18 -24.56
CA THR A 150 -2.58 4.04 -24.19
C THR A 150 -2.32 2.79 -25.04
N GLU A 151 -2.16 2.95 -26.37
CA GLU A 151 -1.90 1.81 -27.28
C GLU A 151 -0.57 1.13 -26.98
N GLY A 152 0.46 1.90 -26.64
CA GLY A 152 1.76 1.35 -26.25
C GLY A 152 1.71 0.59 -24.94
N VAL A 153 0.95 1.06 -23.94
CA VAL A 153 0.74 0.34 -22.69
C VAL A 153 -0.12 -0.91 -22.90
N ILE A 154 -1.11 -0.87 -23.80
CA ILE A 154 -1.86 -2.06 -24.22
C ILE A 154 -0.92 -3.10 -24.86
N ALA A 155 0.02 -2.67 -25.68
CA ALA A 155 0.98 -3.58 -26.31
C ALA A 155 1.82 -4.30 -25.25
N LEU A 156 2.34 -3.59 -24.26
CA LEU A 156 3.08 -4.20 -23.12
C LEU A 156 2.26 -5.28 -22.40
N ALA A 157 1.00 -5.00 -22.10
CA ALA A 157 0.13 -5.97 -21.43
C ALA A 157 -0.18 -7.20 -22.34
N LYS A 158 -0.29 -6.98 -23.66
CA LYS A 158 -0.47 -8.07 -24.64
C LYS A 158 0.77 -8.94 -24.78
N ASP A 159 1.96 -8.33 -24.78
CA ASP A 159 3.23 -9.05 -24.83
C ASP A 159 3.37 -9.97 -23.61
N ALA A 160 3.14 -9.43 -22.41
CA ALA A 160 3.18 -10.22 -21.17
C ALA A 160 2.16 -11.37 -21.18
N ARG A 161 0.93 -11.11 -21.66
CA ARG A 161 -0.05 -12.17 -21.87
C ARG A 161 0.46 -13.23 -22.86
N GLY A 162 1.06 -12.80 -23.96
CA GLY A 162 1.64 -13.67 -24.99
C GLY A 162 2.72 -14.58 -24.42
N TRP A 163 3.67 -14.04 -23.68
CA TRP A 163 4.77 -14.79 -23.04
C TRP A 163 4.25 -15.86 -22.10
N ALA A 164 3.30 -15.53 -21.22
CA ALA A 164 2.70 -16.48 -20.30
C ALA A 164 1.89 -17.56 -21.04
N SER A 165 1.10 -17.17 -22.05
CA SER A 165 0.25 -18.10 -22.82
C SER A 165 1.05 -19.06 -23.69
N ALA A 166 2.31 -18.76 -24.00
CA ALA A 166 3.22 -19.65 -24.72
C ALA A 166 3.65 -20.88 -23.90
N VAL A 167 3.43 -20.89 -22.58
CA VAL A 167 3.73 -22.05 -21.73
C VAL A 167 2.60 -23.07 -21.86
N PRO A 168 2.88 -24.31 -22.31
CA PRO A 168 1.87 -25.33 -22.48
C PRO A 168 1.15 -25.67 -21.16
N GLY A 169 -0.20 -25.70 -21.20
CA GLY A 169 -1.03 -25.98 -20.02
C GLY A 169 -1.58 -24.71 -19.34
N ILE A 170 -1.15 -23.51 -19.76
CA ILE A 170 -1.78 -22.26 -19.37
C ILE A 170 -3.05 -22.07 -20.20
N VAL A 171 -4.18 -21.90 -19.50
CA VAL A 171 -5.52 -21.76 -20.14
C VAL A 171 -6.07 -20.34 -20.09
N GLU A 172 -5.61 -19.56 -19.13
CA GLU A 172 -6.00 -18.16 -18.94
C GLU A 172 -4.81 -17.34 -18.44
N VAL A 173 -4.72 -16.09 -18.87
CA VAL A 173 -3.73 -15.14 -18.37
C VAL A 173 -4.42 -13.80 -18.17
N GLN A 174 -4.29 -13.25 -16.98
CA GLN A 174 -4.69 -11.89 -16.69
C GLN A 174 -3.42 -11.03 -16.59
N ALA A 175 -3.22 -10.13 -17.54
CA ALA A 175 -2.14 -9.15 -17.51
C ALA A 175 -2.73 -7.77 -17.25
N ARG A 176 -2.22 -7.07 -16.26
CA ARG A 176 -2.62 -5.70 -15.92
C ARG A 176 -1.40 -4.82 -15.84
N VAL A 177 -1.47 -3.67 -16.51
CA VAL A 177 -0.51 -2.58 -16.37
C VAL A 177 -1.30 -1.33 -16.00
N GLN A 178 -0.88 -0.64 -14.96
CA GLN A 178 -1.51 0.60 -14.53
C GLN A 178 -0.46 1.66 -14.23
N TRP A 179 -0.86 2.90 -14.42
CA TRP A 179 -0.08 4.04 -14.00
C TRP A 179 -0.99 5.17 -13.54
N GLU A 180 -0.46 6.00 -12.67
CA GLU A 180 -1.13 7.19 -12.15
C GLU A 180 -0.11 8.29 -11.93
N GLU A 181 -0.45 9.50 -12.33
CA GLU A 181 0.24 10.72 -11.94
C GLU A 181 -0.71 11.53 -11.06
N GLU A 182 -0.26 11.81 -9.86
CA GLU A 182 -1.01 12.51 -8.83
C GLU A 182 -0.29 13.78 -8.43
N GLN A 183 -1.03 14.89 -8.33
CA GLN A 183 -0.58 16.11 -7.65
C GLN A 183 -1.29 16.23 -6.31
N ARG A 184 -0.52 16.50 -5.26
CA ARG A 184 -1.02 16.82 -3.92
C ARG A 184 -0.44 18.14 -3.45
N LEU A 185 -1.31 19.03 -2.99
CA LEU A 185 -0.96 20.28 -2.32
C LEU A 185 -1.42 20.20 -0.86
N TYR A 186 -0.49 20.38 0.06
CA TYR A 186 -0.82 20.69 1.45
C TYR A 186 -0.36 22.10 1.78
N CYS A 187 -1.23 22.89 2.39
CA CYS A 187 -0.87 24.20 2.95
C CYS A 187 -1.64 24.45 4.25
N ASN A 188 -1.06 25.26 5.14
CA ASN A 188 -1.66 25.58 6.42
C ASN A 188 -1.44 27.04 6.84
N SER A 189 -2.18 27.48 7.86
CA SER A 189 -2.10 28.85 8.39
C SER A 189 -0.81 29.16 9.17
N ALA A 190 0.03 28.15 9.45
CA ALA A 190 1.36 28.34 10.05
C ALA A 190 2.47 28.58 8.99
N GLY A 191 2.15 28.46 7.70
CA GLY A 191 3.06 28.75 6.60
C GLY A 191 3.64 27.53 5.89
N ALA A 192 3.17 26.31 6.18
CA ALA A 192 3.55 25.13 5.38
C ALA A 192 2.97 25.24 3.98
N ARG A 193 3.75 24.74 3.01
CA ARG A 193 3.36 24.59 1.60
C ARG A 193 4.14 23.47 0.97
N CYS A 194 3.49 22.33 0.80
CA CYS A 194 4.07 21.12 0.23
C CYS A 194 3.38 20.77 -1.08
N ARG A 195 4.11 20.82 -2.19
CA ARG A 195 3.65 20.41 -3.52
C ARG A 195 4.31 19.11 -3.90
N GLN A 196 3.51 18.12 -4.25
CA GLN A 196 4.02 16.80 -4.66
C GLN A 196 3.40 16.41 -6.00
N THR A 197 4.23 16.08 -6.98
CA THR A 197 3.81 15.37 -8.19
C THR A 197 4.42 13.98 -8.17
N THR A 198 3.59 12.97 -8.00
CA THR A 198 4.04 11.59 -7.88
C THR A 198 3.50 10.77 -9.03
N MET A 199 4.40 10.16 -9.80
CA MET A 199 4.03 9.12 -10.77
C MET A 199 4.29 7.75 -10.17
N ARG A 200 3.35 6.84 -10.34
CA ARG A 200 3.45 5.43 -9.96
C ARG A 200 3.07 4.54 -11.11
N SER A 201 3.84 3.47 -11.32
CA SER A 201 3.54 2.44 -12.30
C SER A 201 3.58 1.06 -11.64
N HIS A 202 2.66 0.19 -12.05
CA HIS A 202 2.48 -1.14 -11.49
C HIS A 202 2.05 -2.11 -12.59
N ALA A 203 2.59 -3.32 -12.57
CA ALA A 203 2.12 -4.40 -13.42
C ALA A 203 1.99 -5.70 -12.63
N VAL A 204 1.02 -6.50 -13.01
CA VAL A 204 0.79 -7.84 -12.50
C VAL A 204 0.36 -8.77 -13.61
N VAL A 205 0.91 -9.98 -13.61
CA VAL A 205 0.54 -11.04 -14.55
C VAL A 205 0.17 -12.28 -13.74
N ILE A 206 -1.01 -12.84 -14.02
CA ILE A 206 -1.55 -13.99 -13.31
C ILE A 206 -1.87 -15.08 -14.37
N PRO A 207 -0.93 -15.97 -14.66
CA PRO A 207 -1.19 -17.16 -15.47
C PRO A 207 -1.95 -18.21 -14.66
N ILE A 208 -2.92 -18.86 -15.30
CA ILE A 208 -3.72 -19.93 -14.71
C ILE A 208 -3.49 -21.19 -15.53
N ALA A 209 -3.00 -22.23 -14.86
CA ALA A 209 -2.84 -23.58 -15.43
C ALA A 209 -4.04 -24.45 -15.07
N LEU A 210 -4.44 -25.34 -15.98
CA LEU A 210 -5.53 -26.29 -15.76
C LEU A 210 -5.09 -27.69 -16.22
N GLU A 211 -5.24 -28.69 -15.36
CA GLU A 211 -5.02 -30.08 -15.68
C GLU A 211 -5.98 -30.96 -14.89
N ASN A 212 -6.61 -31.94 -15.54
CA ASN A 212 -7.52 -32.90 -14.90
C ASN A 212 -8.63 -32.25 -14.04
N GLY A 213 -9.15 -31.10 -14.47
CA GLY A 213 -10.19 -30.36 -13.75
C GLY A 213 -9.70 -29.52 -12.56
N ARG A 214 -8.42 -29.54 -12.27
CA ARG A 214 -7.78 -28.73 -11.24
C ARG A 214 -7.12 -27.52 -11.85
N ALA A 215 -7.41 -26.32 -11.29
CA ALA A 215 -6.80 -25.05 -11.68
C ALA A 215 -5.86 -24.55 -10.59
N GLU A 216 -4.68 -24.09 -11.02
CA GLU A 216 -3.73 -23.39 -10.14
C GLU A 216 -3.18 -22.15 -10.86
N PHE A 217 -2.77 -21.17 -10.07
CA PHE A 217 -2.13 -19.97 -10.56
C PHE A 217 -0.89 -19.62 -9.74
N ASP A 218 0.03 -18.95 -10.36
CA ASP A 218 1.08 -18.16 -9.70
C ASP A 218 0.97 -16.72 -10.21
N TYR A 219 1.83 -15.82 -9.78
CA TYR A 219 1.79 -14.44 -10.25
C TYR A 219 3.19 -13.84 -10.33
N TRP A 220 3.33 -12.88 -11.21
CA TRP A 220 4.40 -11.92 -11.21
C TRP A 220 3.81 -10.53 -10.89
N ASN A 221 4.50 -9.75 -10.05
CA ASN A 221 4.03 -8.46 -9.57
C ASN A 221 5.21 -7.53 -9.33
N SER A 222 5.19 -6.33 -9.92
CA SER A 222 6.21 -5.31 -9.72
C SER A 222 5.61 -3.91 -9.87
N GLY A 223 6.20 -2.93 -9.21
CA GLY A 223 5.77 -1.54 -9.30
C GLY A 223 6.43 -0.64 -8.27
N GLY A 224 6.29 0.66 -8.48
CA GLY A 224 6.89 1.66 -7.60
C GLY A 224 6.59 3.09 -8.03
N VAL A 225 7.22 4.03 -7.34
CA VAL A 225 7.26 5.44 -7.73
C VAL A 225 8.21 5.59 -8.90
N GLY A 226 7.70 6.03 -10.03
CA GLY A 226 8.39 6.18 -11.30
C GLY A 226 7.46 5.92 -12.48
N GLY A 227 8.01 6.00 -13.70
CA GLY A 227 7.35 5.59 -14.92
C GLY A 227 7.44 4.07 -15.12
N LEU A 228 7.47 3.62 -16.37
CA LEU A 228 7.56 2.19 -16.69
C LEU A 228 8.88 1.53 -16.24
N GLU A 229 9.89 2.30 -15.90
CA GLU A 229 11.10 1.79 -15.25
C GLU A 229 10.87 1.28 -13.83
N ALA A 230 9.79 1.70 -13.17
CA ALA A 230 9.41 1.19 -11.85
C ALA A 230 8.84 -0.24 -11.92
N VAL A 231 8.56 -0.73 -13.11
CA VAL A 231 8.15 -2.10 -13.41
C VAL A 231 9.36 -2.83 -14.01
N ALA A 232 10.47 -2.87 -13.24
CA ALA A 232 11.81 -3.17 -13.74
C ALA A 232 11.92 -4.55 -14.41
N ASP A 233 11.38 -5.59 -13.80
CA ASP A 233 11.54 -6.98 -14.26
C ASP A 233 10.33 -7.43 -15.11
N PHE A 234 9.72 -6.50 -15.87
CA PHE A 234 8.62 -6.79 -16.77
C PHE A 234 9.16 -7.29 -18.11
N ASP A 235 9.64 -8.52 -18.11
CA ASP A 235 10.24 -9.20 -19.24
C ASP A 235 9.65 -10.60 -19.45
N GLU A 236 10.04 -11.23 -20.56
CA GLU A 236 9.58 -12.56 -20.91
C GLU A 236 10.00 -13.62 -19.89
N GLU A 237 11.21 -13.54 -19.34
CA GLU A 237 11.76 -14.54 -18.43
C GLU A 237 10.96 -14.58 -17.12
N SER A 238 10.79 -13.43 -16.49
CA SER A 238 10.03 -13.30 -15.22
C SER A 238 8.56 -13.69 -15.36
N VAL A 239 7.93 -13.31 -16.46
CA VAL A 239 6.52 -13.67 -16.71
C VAL A 239 6.35 -15.18 -17.00
N ARG A 240 7.30 -15.77 -17.75
CA ARG A 240 7.31 -17.22 -18.00
C ARG A 240 7.59 -18.03 -16.74
N GLU A 241 8.44 -17.53 -15.85
CA GLU A 241 8.66 -18.17 -14.54
C GLU A 241 7.34 -18.30 -13.76
N ALA A 242 6.52 -17.24 -13.69
CA ALA A 242 5.21 -17.31 -13.05
C ALA A 242 4.27 -18.32 -13.74
N ALA A 243 4.31 -18.42 -15.08
CA ALA A 243 3.52 -19.40 -15.82
C ALA A 243 3.98 -20.85 -15.56
N LEU A 244 5.27 -21.08 -15.49
CA LEU A 244 5.84 -22.37 -15.10
C LEU A 244 5.51 -22.71 -13.64
N GLY A 245 5.54 -21.71 -12.75
CA GLY A 245 5.12 -21.85 -11.35
C GLY A 245 3.65 -22.30 -11.23
N SER A 246 2.75 -21.68 -12.01
CA SER A 246 1.34 -22.10 -12.06
C SER A 246 1.17 -23.56 -12.46
N LYS A 247 1.94 -24.01 -13.46
CA LYS A 247 1.92 -25.38 -13.91
C LYS A 247 2.51 -26.34 -12.87
N ALA A 248 3.62 -25.97 -12.24
CA ALA A 248 4.25 -26.79 -11.20
C ALA A 248 3.32 -26.99 -9.99
N LEU A 249 2.53 -25.98 -9.63
CA LEU A 249 1.55 -26.05 -8.53
C LEU A 249 0.44 -27.08 -8.75
N LEU A 250 0.13 -27.48 -10.00
CA LEU A 250 -0.80 -28.58 -10.27
C LEU A 250 -0.32 -29.91 -9.70
N GLN A 251 0.99 -30.11 -9.64
CA GLN A 251 1.63 -31.34 -9.15
C GLN A 251 2.15 -31.19 -7.70
N ALA A 252 2.04 -29.99 -7.11
CA ALA A 252 2.52 -29.74 -5.76
C ALA A 252 1.77 -30.54 -4.70
N THR A 253 2.47 -30.93 -3.65
CA THR A 253 1.90 -31.69 -2.53
C THR A 253 1.09 -30.79 -1.58
N ALA A 254 0.35 -31.39 -0.67
CA ALA A 254 -0.34 -30.64 0.37
C ALA A 254 0.69 -30.06 1.38
N PRO A 255 0.46 -28.84 1.90
CA PRO A 255 1.34 -28.31 2.92
C PRO A 255 1.23 -29.13 4.22
N PRO A 256 2.30 -29.16 5.03
CA PRO A 256 2.22 -29.71 6.38
C PRO A 256 1.23 -28.92 7.22
N ALA A 257 0.71 -29.52 8.28
CA ALA A 257 -0.18 -28.87 9.24
C ALA A 257 0.41 -28.96 10.64
N GLY A 258 0.31 -27.86 11.39
CA GLY A 258 0.81 -27.74 12.75
C GLY A 258 2.00 -26.80 12.90
N GLU A 259 2.57 -26.80 14.11
CA GLU A 259 3.74 -25.97 14.41
C GLU A 259 4.99 -26.55 13.74
N THR A 260 5.68 -25.72 12.97
CA THR A 260 6.90 -26.11 12.25
C THR A 260 7.91 -24.97 12.18
N THR A 261 9.15 -25.32 11.79
CA THR A 261 10.15 -24.32 11.42
C THR A 261 9.85 -23.80 10.03
N VAL A 262 9.89 -22.47 9.89
CA VAL A 262 9.61 -21.79 8.62
C VAL A 262 10.76 -20.87 8.24
N VAL A 263 11.08 -20.83 6.96
CA VAL A 263 11.87 -19.76 6.36
C VAL A 263 10.90 -18.94 5.51
N LEU A 264 10.75 -17.66 5.81
CA LEU A 264 9.94 -16.74 5.01
C LEU A 264 10.82 -16.10 3.95
N ASP A 265 10.37 -16.07 2.70
CA ASP A 265 11.01 -15.24 1.68
C ASP A 265 10.80 -13.74 1.96
N ALA A 266 11.45 -12.87 1.19
CA ALA A 266 11.35 -11.43 1.33
C ALA A 266 9.91 -10.90 1.26
N SER A 267 9.05 -11.53 0.43
CA SER A 267 7.66 -11.12 0.25
C SER A 267 6.79 -11.47 1.47
N VAL A 268 6.97 -12.66 2.02
CA VAL A 268 6.23 -13.12 3.21
C VAL A 268 6.73 -12.40 4.47
N ALA A 269 8.04 -12.15 4.58
CA ALA A 269 8.61 -11.35 5.66
C ALA A 269 8.10 -9.90 5.65
N GLY A 270 7.99 -9.30 4.46
CA GLY A 270 7.41 -7.97 4.29
C GLY A 270 5.92 -7.93 4.64
N LEU A 271 5.18 -8.94 4.19
CA LEU A 271 3.77 -9.10 4.55
C LEU A 271 3.59 -9.25 6.07
N PHE A 272 4.46 -10.02 6.73
CA PHE A 272 4.49 -10.10 8.20
C PHE A 272 4.75 -8.74 8.84
N ALA A 273 5.77 -8.01 8.37
CA ALA A 273 6.12 -6.70 8.92
C ALA A 273 4.97 -5.70 8.82
N HIS A 274 4.21 -5.73 7.71
CA HIS A 274 3.09 -4.83 7.48
C HIS A 274 1.81 -5.29 8.16
N GLU A 275 1.32 -6.47 7.79
CA GLU A 275 -0.02 -6.95 8.17
C GLU A 275 -0.07 -7.46 9.62
N SER A 276 1.01 -8.09 10.09
CA SER A 276 0.97 -8.73 11.39
C SER A 276 1.54 -7.86 12.53
N PHE A 277 2.42 -6.93 12.22
CA PHE A 277 3.03 -6.05 13.22
C PHE A 277 2.71 -4.58 12.98
N GLY A 278 2.79 -4.13 11.74
CA GLY A 278 2.70 -2.71 11.36
C GLY A 278 1.38 -2.06 11.77
N HIS A 279 0.24 -2.69 11.51
CA HIS A 279 -1.06 -2.15 11.90
C HIS A 279 -1.20 -1.96 13.42
N GLY A 280 -0.60 -2.84 14.20
CA GLY A 280 -0.56 -2.70 15.67
C GLY A 280 0.24 -1.49 16.14
N THR A 281 1.13 -0.93 15.30
CA THR A 281 1.97 0.24 15.61
C THR A 281 1.35 1.58 15.24
N GLU A 282 0.20 1.61 14.58
CA GLU A 282 -0.50 2.85 14.23
C GLU A 282 -1.07 3.50 15.51
N ALA A 283 -0.56 4.67 15.90
CA ALA A 283 -0.79 5.27 17.23
C ALA A 283 -2.23 5.69 17.54
N ASP A 284 -3.07 5.84 16.53
CA ASP A 284 -4.51 6.05 16.74
C ASP A 284 -5.18 4.82 17.40
N GLN A 285 -4.61 3.62 17.22
CA GLN A 285 -5.01 2.43 17.99
C GLN A 285 -4.55 2.54 19.46
N PHE A 286 -3.38 3.13 19.71
CA PHE A 286 -2.87 3.37 21.08
C PHE A 286 -3.75 4.35 21.86
N VAL A 287 -4.14 5.45 21.23
CA VAL A 287 -5.03 6.45 21.83
C VAL A 287 -6.38 5.85 22.21
N ARG A 288 -6.85 4.87 21.44
CA ARG A 288 -8.13 4.18 21.67
C ARG A 288 -8.02 2.91 22.53
N ASP A 289 -6.83 2.62 23.06
CA ASP A 289 -6.55 1.38 23.81
C ASP A 289 -6.91 0.10 23.01
N ARG A 290 -6.60 0.10 21.72
CA ARG A 290 -6.89 -1.00 20.78
C ARG A 290 -5.65 -1.67 20.20
N SER A 291 -4.49 -1.52 20.84
CA SER A 291 -3.27 -2.20 20.42
C SER A 291 -2.61 -2.91 21.60
N TYR A 292 -2.38 -4.22 21.42
CA TYR A 292 -1.61 -5.03 22.35
C TYR A 292 -0.14 -4.57 22.46
N LEU A 293 0.35 -3.79 21.48
CA LEU A 293 1.72 -3.26 21.48
C LEU A 293 1.90 -2.03 22.38
N LYS A 294 0.85 -1.31 22.72
CA LYS A 294 0.94 -0.08 23.53
C LYS A 294 1.75 -0.26 24.82
N PRO A 295 1.52 -1.28 25.65
CA PRO A 295 2.28 -1.46 26.89
C PRO A 295 3.72 -1.97 26.67
N LEU A 296 4.08 -2.32 25.43
CA LEU A 296 5.38 -2.90 25.10
C LEU A 296 6.40 -1.88 24.57
N VAL A 297 6.03 -0.62 24.45
CA VAL A 297 6.96 0.44 24.03
C VAL A 297 8.17 0.47 24.96
N GLY A 298 9.37 0.40 24.37
CA GLY A 298 10.64 0.32 25.08
C GLY A 298 11.03 -1.08 25.54
N GLN A 299 10.19 -2.11 25.35
CA GLN A 299 10.49 -3.49 25.76
C GLN A 299 11.10 -4.31 24.61
N THR A 300 11.79 -5.38 24.96
CA THR A 300 12.30 -6.37 24.02
C THR A 300 11.15 -7.26 23.54
N VAL A 301 10.93 -7.30 22.24
CA VAL A 301 9.89 -8.10 21.58
C VAL A 301 10.44 -9.20 20.68
N GLY A 302 11.73 -9.12 20.32
CA GLY A 302 12.40 -10.09 19.45
C GLY A 302 13.91 -10.17 19.74
N PRO A 303 14.65 -10.94 18.93
CA PRO A 303 16.11 -11.06 19.09
C PRO A 303 16.84 -9.76 18.71
N GLU A 304 18.03 -9.56 19.26
CA GLU A 304 18.84 -8.34 19.07
C GLU A 304 19.19 -8.04 17.60
N PHE A 305 19.21 -9.02 16.75
CA PHE A 305 19.52 -8.82 15.32
C PHE A 305 18.28 -8.46 14.47
N LEU A 306 17.08 -8.38 15.08
CA LEU A 306 15.84 -8.02 14.37
C LEU A 306 15.62 -6.51 14.40
N SER A 307 15.41 -5.92 13.22
CA SER A 307 14.91 -4.56 13.08
C SER A 307 13.77 -4.51 12.07
N ILE A 308 12.69 -3.76 12.40
CA ILE A 308 11.53 -3.52 11.54
C ILE A 308 11.37 -2.01 11.38
N VAL A 309 11.15 -1.57 10.16
CA VAL A 309 11.17 -0.16 9.79
C VAL A 309 9.95 0.17 8.93
N ASP A 310 9.40 1.37 9.10
CA ASP A 310 8.53 2.03 8.12
C ASP A 310 9.28 3.22 7.51
N ASP A 311 9.39 3.25 6.18
CA ASP A 311 10.28 4.19 5.47
C ASP A 311 9.56 4.89 4.31
N GLY A 312 9.06 6.08 4.58
CA GLY A 312 8.44 6.94 3.56
C GLY A 312 9.42 7.44 2.50
N THR A 313 10.73 7.29 2.73
CA THR A 313 11.78 7.77 1.83
C THR A 313 12.40 6.67 0.97
N PHE A 314 11.93 5.42 1.07
CA PHE A 314 12.51 4.30 0.34
C PHE A 314 12.51 4.57 -1.17
N PRO A 315 13.69 4.54 -1.84
CA PRO A 315 13.79 4.91 -3.25
C PRO A 315 12.94 3.99 -4.14
N GLY A 316 12.01 4.58 -4.90
CA GLY A 316 11.14 3.83 -5.82
C GLY A 316 10.08 2.97 -5.15
N GLY A 317 9.97 2.93 -3.82
CA GLY A 317 8.94 2.17 -3.10
C GLY A 317 7.53 2.63 -3.46
N TRP A 318 6.58 1.70 -3.53
CA TRP A 318 5.20 2.00 -3.89
C TRP A 318 4.51 2.95 -2.90
N GLY A 319 4.84 2.81 -1.59
CA GLY A 319 4.37 3.67 -0.51
C GLY A 319 5.17 4.95 -0.30
N THR A 320 6.20 5.22 -1.10
CA THR A 320 7.07 6.39 -0.95
C THR A 320 6.30 7.68 -1.18
N ILE A 321 6.55 8.66 -0.31
CA ILE A 321 6.00 10.01 -0.32
C ILE A 321 7.12 11.02 -0.13
N PHE A 322 6.86 12.30 -0.35
CA PHE A 322 7.81 13.37 -0.04
C PHE A 322 7.46 14.05 1.29
N CYS A 323 6.20 14.27 1.53
CA CYS A 323 5.66 14.66 2.82
C CYS A 323 4.30 14.00 3.03
N ASP A 324 3.88 13.87 4.28
CA ASP A 324 2.55 13.38 4.62
C ASP A 324 1.45 14.46 4.45
N ASP A 325 0.21 14.09 4.69
CA ASP A 325 -0.94 14.97 4.48
C ASP A 325 -1.19 15.97 5.64
N GLU A 326 -0.21 16.10 6.56
CA GLU A 326 -0.08 17.19 7.56
C GLU A 326 1.20 18.02 7.36
N GLY A 327 1.93 17.77 6.25
CA GLY A 327 3.13 18.53 5.87
C GLY A 327 4.42 18.12 6.56
N HIS A 328 4.47 16.96 7.23
CA HIS A 328 5.70 16.42 7.78
C HIS A 328 6.54 15.80 6.66
N PRO A 329 7.82 16.17 6.50
CA PRO A 329 8.71 15.55 5.54
C PRO A 329 8.80 14.04 5.79
N ALA A 330 8.75 13.26 4.71
CA ALA A 330 8.91 11.82 4.78
C ALA A 330 10.19 11.44 5.53
N GLN A 331 10.11 10.37 6.29
CA GLN A 331 11.24 9.90 7.09
C GLN A 331 11.25 8.38 7.18
N LYS A 332 12.37 7.86 7.65
CA LYS A 332 12.56 6.48 8.05
C LYS A 332 12.31 6.37 9.55
N THR A 333 11.31 5.58 9.93
CA THR A 333 10.90 5.36 11.32
C THR A 333 11.21 3.92 11.70
N ALA A 334 12.12 3.73 12.67
CA ALA A 334 12.33 2.41 13.25
C ALA A 334 11.17 2.07 14.20
N LEU A 335 10.55 0.93 13.99
CA LEU A 335 9.50 0.38 14.85
C LEU A 335 10.10 -0.61 15.86
N VAL A 336 10.90 -1.54 15.37
CA VAL A 336 11.74 -2.41 16.17
C VAL A 336 13.19 -2.10 15.83
N ASP A 337 13.97 -1.80 16.83
CA ASP A 337 15.42 -1.56 16.72
C ASP A 337 16.17 -2.53 17.63
N HIS A 338 16.99 -3.38 17.00
CA HIS A 338 17.76 -4.40 17.70
C HIS A 338 16.91 -5.19 18.74
N GLY A 339 15.75 -5.69 18.26
CA GLY A 339 14.82 -6.50 19.06
C GLY A 339 13.96 -5.71 20.05
N ARG A 340 14.16 -4.41 20.21
CA ARG A 340 13.34 -3.55 21.07
C ARG A 340 12.26 -2.84 20.28
N PHE A 341 11.03 -2.91 20.75
CA PHE A 341 9.95 -2.09 20.20
C PHE A 341 10.09 -0.66 20.70
N ILE A 342 10.53 0.26 19.83
CA ILE A 342 10.95 1.60 20.24
C ILE A 342 9.89 2.67 20.03
N GLY A 343 8.86 2.43 19.24
CA GLY A 343 7.83 3.43 19.01
C GLY A 343 6.73 2.97 18.04
N ALA A 344 5.82 3.89 17.81
CA ALA A 344 4.67 3.76 16.94
C ALA A 344 4.71 4.80 15.82
N LEU A 345 3.84 4.65 14.83
CA LEU A 345 3.60 5.64 13.79
C LEU A 345 2.62 6.69 14.32
N HIS A 346 2.93 7.96 14.10
CA HIS A 346 2.18 9.07 14.66
C HIS A 346 1.78 10.10 13.62
N ASP A 347 0.55 10.57 13.69
CA ASP A 347 0.14 11.88 13.21
C ASP A 347 0.40 12.96 14.29
N ARG A 348 0.09 14.20 13.98
CA ARG A 348 0.26 15.33 14.92
C ARG A 348 -0.54 15.17 16.21
N GLU A 349 -1.78 14.67 16.09
CA GLU A 349 -2.70 14.52 17.23
C GLU A 349 -2.23 13.40 18.18
N THR A 350 -1.97 12.22 17.65
CA THR A 350 -1.49 11.09 18.46
C THR A 350 -0.13 11.34 19.05
N ALA A 351 0.75 12.06 18.34
CA ALA A 351 2.05 12.48 18.87
C ALA A 351 1.87 13.42 20.08
N SER A 352 0.95 14.37 19.99
CA SER A 352 0.64 15.27 21.09
C SER A 352 0.08 14.53 22.31
N VAL A 353 -0.90 13.65 22.09
CA VAL A 353 -1.55 12.89 23.17
C VAL A 353 -0.59 11.92 23.88
N LEU A 354 0.31 11.32 23.14
CA LEU A 354 1.23 10.29 23.65
C LEU A 354 2.64 10.83 23.95
N HIS A 355 2.83 12.15 23.90
CA HIS A 355 4.11 12.82 24.13
C HIS A 355 5.26 12.29 23.27
N ALA A 356 4.95 11.99 22.00
CA ALA A 356 5.88 11.51 20.98
C ALA A 356 6.15 12.60 19.90
N ARG A 357 6.88 12.24 18.85
CA ARG A 357 7.08 13.08 17.67
C ARG A 357 6.25 12.53 16.51
N PRO A 358 5.70 13.37 15.63
CA PRO A 358 5.10 12.93 14.38
C PRO A 358 6.10 12.13 13.53
N THR A 359 5.60 11.12 12.81
CA THR A 359 6.45 10.21 12.04
C THR A 359 6.21 10.31 10.52
N ALA A 360 5.57 11.38 10.06
CA ALA A 360 5.17 11.57 8.66
C ALA A 360 4.28 10.41 8.16
N SER A 361 3.32 10.03 9.00
CA SER A 361 2.45 8.88 8.76
C SER A 361 1.00 9.25 8.56
N THR A 362 0.68 10.53 8.47
CA THR A 362 -0.69 11.00 8.21
C THR A 362 -1.01 10.86 6.73
N ARG A 363 -1.98 10.00 6.38
CA ARG A 363 -2.33 9.76 4.98
C ARG A 363 -3.84 9.69 4.77
N ARG A 364 -4.31 10.30 3.69
CA ARG A 364 -5.68 10.21 3.15
C ARG A 364 -5.70 9.30 1.93
N SER A 365 -6.76 8.55 1.74
CA SER A 365 -6.99 7.89 0.46
C SER A 365 -7.26 8.90 -0.65
N ASN A 366 -8.02 9.94 -0.33
CA ASN A 366 -8.31 11.07 -1.20
C ASN A 366 -8.89 12.25 -0.39
N PHE A 367 -9.15 13.40 -1.03
CA PHE A 367 -9.65 14.60 -0.37
C PHE A 367 -11.02 14.41 0.32
N GLN A 368 -11.80 13.41 -0.04
CA GLN A 368 -13.11 13.11 0.56
C GLN A 368 -12.98 12.26 1.83
N CYS A 369 -11.82 11.64 2.05
CA CYS A 369 -11.55 10.78 3.18
C CYS A 369 -10.81 11.55 4.28
N ARG A 370 -11.12 11.23 5.52
CA ARG A 370 -10.36 11.77 6.66
C ARG A 370 -8.94 11.18 6.70
N PRO A 371 -7.95 11.90 7.23
CA PRO A 371 -6.62 11.36 7.42
C PRO A 371 -6.61 10.32 8.55
N PHE A 372 -5.70 9.36 8.40
CA PHE A 372 -5.39 8.37 9.42
C PHE A 372 -3.88 8.22 9.55
N VAL A 373 -3.44 7.71 10.69
CA VAL A 373 -2.09 7.18 10.81
C VAL A 373 -1.98 5.93 9.95
N ARG A 374 -1.02 5.89 9.01
CA ARG A 374 -0.85 4.82 8.03
C ARG A 374 0.63 4.55 7.78
N MET A 375 0.93 3.29 7.50
CA MET A 375 2.25 2.88 7.03
C MET A 375 2.57 3.42 5.64
N THR A 376 3.86 3.44 5.30
CA THR A 376 4.41 3.78 3.98
C THR A 376 5.06 2.55 3.33
N ASN A 377 6.36 2.35 3.51
CA ASN A 377 7.03 1.12 3.09
C ASN A 377 7.54 0.41 4.35
N THR A 378 6.87 -0.67 4.72
CA THR A 378 7.20 -1.41 5.93
C THR A 378 8.01 -2.65 5.60
N TYR A 379 9.16 -2.84 6.25
CA TYR A 379 10.05 -3.95 5.93
C TYR A 379 10.88 -4.44 7.12
N VAL A 380 11.32 -5.70 7.01
CA VAL A 380 12.35 -6.27 7.86
C VAL A 380 13.71 -5.89 7.31
N ALA A 381 14.52 -5.21 8.11
CA ALA A 381 15.86 -4.78 7.71
C ALA A 381 16.84 -5.96 7.60
N PRO A 382 17.86 -5.86 6.73
CA PRO A 382 18.88 -6.90 6.56
C PRO A 382 19.60 -7.27 7.87
N GLY A 383 19.83 -8.57 8.04
CA GLY A 383 20.53 -9.18 9.19
C GLY A 383 21.97 -9.59 8.85
N LYS A 384 22.36 -10.81 9.26
CA LYS A 384 23.75 -11.29 9.17
C LYS A 384 23.94 -12.57 8.37
N HIS A 385 22.91 -13.39 8.22
CA HIS A 385 23.01 -14.71 7.61
C HIS A 385 22.91 -14.66 6.10
N THR A 386 23.38 -15.67 5.39
CA THR A 386 22.94 -15.91 4.01
C THR A 386 21.61 -16.69 4.03
N VAL A 387 20.90 -16.73 2.91
CA VAL A 387 19.67 -17.53 2.78
C VAL A 387 20.00 -19.02 2.93
N GLU A 388 21.12 -19.45 2.36
CA GLU A 388 21.61 -20.83 2.44
C GLU A 388 21.91 -21.24 3.89
N GLU A 389 22.50 -20.32 4.68
CA GLU A 389 22.73 -20.57 6.11
C GLU A 389 21.42 -20.75 6.87
N LEU A 390 20.40 -19.91 6.59
CA LEU A 390 19.07 -20.04 7.21
C LEU A 390 18.42 -21.38 6.84
N ILE A 391 18.49 -21.79 5.58
CA ILE A 391 17.93 -23.07 5.11
C ILE A 391 18.70 -24.27 5.72
N ALA A 392 20.02 -24.17 5.81
CA ALA A 392 20.86 -25.22 6.36
C ALA A 392 20.61 -25.51 7.85
N GLU A 393 20.12 -24.52 8.61
CA GLU A 393 19.72 -24.70 10.02
C GLU A 393 18.43 -25.52 10.20
N VAL A 394 17.65 -25.70 9.14
CA VAL A 394 16.33 -26.36 9.20
C VAL A 394 16.47 -27.85 8.90
N ASN A 395 16.25 -28.71 9.91
CA ASN A 395 16.21 -30.14 9.69
C ASN A 395 14.94 -30.57 8.97
N ASP A 396 13.79 -30.11 9.49
CA ASP A 396 12.46 -30.31 8.89
C ASP A 396 11.67 -29.00 9.01
N GLY A 397 11.16 -28.50 7.90
CA GLY A 397 10.46 -27.23 7.85
C GLY A 397 9.92 -26.88 6.47
N VAL A 398 9.55 -25.60 6.30
CA VAL A 398 8.98 -25.09 5.05
C VAL A 398 9.58 -23.74 4.70
N LEU A 399 10.03 -23.60 3.46
CA LEU A 399 10.27 -22.29 2.84
C LEU A 399 8.93 -21.75 2.34
N LEU A 400 8.51 -20.59 2.82
CA LEU A 400 7.27 -19.91 2.46
C LEU A 400 7.56 -18.82 1.44
N GLU A 401 6.87 -18.85 0.31
CA GLU A 401 7.13 -17.96 -0.82
C GLU A 401 5.86 -17.33 -1.35
N ARG A 402 5.98 -16.09 -1.80
CA ARG A 402 4.90 -15.32 -2.42
C ARG A 402 3.73 -15.06 -1.46
N GLY A 403 3.94 -14.13 -0.54
CA GLY A 403 2.89 -13.61 0.33
C GLY A 403 1.78 -12.94 -0.49
N THR A 404 0.51 -13.24 -0.16
CA THR A 404 -0.63 -12.73 -0.94
C THR A 404 -1.53 -11.79 -0.16
N SER A 405 -1.78 -12.08 1.10
CA SER A 405 -2.60 -11.24 1.98
C SER A 405 -2.36 -11.62 3.44
N GLY A 406 -2.69 -10.70 4.33
CA GLY A 406 -2.62 -10.94 5.76
C GLY A 406 -3.74 -10.23 6.51
N ILE A 407 -3.94 -10.63 7.74
CA ILE A 407 -4.80 -9.98 8.70
C ILE A 407 -4.17 -10.07 10.10
N GLU A 408 -4.41 -9.05 10.89
CA GLU A 408 -4.05 -9.00 12.30
C GLU A 408 -5.29 -8.64 13.15
N ASP A 409 -5.34 -9.19 14.35
CA ASP A 409 -6.17 -8.65 15.43
C ASP A 409 -5.33 -7.67 16.26
N PRO A 410 -5.48 -6.36 16.07
CA PRO A 410 -4.66 -5.37 16.78
C PRO A 410 -4.87 -5.39 18.30
N LEU A 411 -5.96 -5.96 18.78
CA LEU A 411 -6.28 -6.04 20.21
C LEU A 411 -5.67 -7.27 20.87
N GLY A 412 -5.77 -8.43 20.23
CA GLY A 412 -5.32 -9.71 20.76
C GLY A 412 -3.95 -10.17 20.23
N GLY A 413 -3.42 -9.54 19.19
CA GLY A 413 -2.16 -9.91 18.55
C GLY A 413 -2.19 -11.25 17.81
N GLN A 414 -3.37 -11.70 17.37
CA GLN A 414 -3.48 -12.86 16.49
C GLN A 414 -3.19 -12.45 15.06
N MET A 415 -2.51 -13.33 14.31
CA MET A 415 -2.20 -13.08 12.90
C MET A 415 -2.51 -14.28 12.03
N GLN A 416 -2.82 -14.00 10.77
CA GLN A 416 -2.86 -15.00 9.71
C GLN A 416 -2.32 -14.38 8.42
N LEU A 417 -1.36 -15.05 7.79
CA LEU A 417 -0.82 -14.69 6.47
C LEU A 417 -1.16 -15.80 5.48
N LYS A 418 -1.54 -15.41 4.27
CA LYS A 418 -1.72 -16.35 3.15
C LYS A 418 -0.51 -16.31 2.25
N VAL A 419 -0.03 -17.48 1.91
CA VAL A 419 1.16 -17.73 1.11
C VAL A 419 0.78 -18.57 -0.09
N LYS A 420 1.25 -18.18 -1.26
CA LYS A 420 0.84 -18.84 -2.51
C LYS A 420 1.46 -20.20 -2.70
N ARG A 421 2.73 -20.35 -2.31
CA ARG A 421 3.47 -21.60 -2.46
C ARG A 421 4.56 -21.72 -1.40
N GLY A 422 5.19 -22.86 -1.34
CA GLY A 422 6.37 -23.08 -0.55
C GLY A 422 7.11 -24.34 -0.99
N HIS A 423 8.22 -24.61 -0.34
CA HIS A 423 8.98 -25.84 -0.52
C HIS A 423 9.25 -26.48 0.84
N LEU A 424 9.18 -27.80 0.91
CA LEU A 424 9.66 -28.52 2.08
C LEU A 424 11.18 -28.31 2.22
N ILE A 425 11.62 -28.17 3.44
CA ILE A 425 13.05 -28.20 3.79
C ILE A 425 13.28 -29.46 4.57
N GLN A 426 14.20 -30.31 4.08
CA GLN A 426 14.58 -31.58 4.70
C GLN A 426 16.10 -31.66 4.80
N HIS A 427 16.61 -31.83 6.02
CA HIS A 427 18.06 -31.90 6.27
C HIS A 427 18.85 -30.73 5.68
N GLY A 428 18.35 -29.51 5.84
CA GLY A 428 19.00 -28.29 5.33
C GLY A 428 18.92 -28.09 3.82
N LYS A 429 18.01 -28.76 3.13
CA LYS A 429 17.85 -28.64 1.67
C LYS A 429 16.41 -28.39 1.29
N VAL A 430 16.20 -27.49 0.34
CA VAL A 430 14.90 -27.27 -0.31
C VAL A 430 14.57 -28.48 -1.18
N THR A 431 13.37 -29.01 -1.04
CA THR A 431 12.93 -30.26 -1.70
C THR A 431 11.60 -30.07 -2.45
N GLU A 432 10.51 -30.67 -2.00
CA GLU A 432 9.24 -30.72 -2.71
C GLU A 432 8.48 -29.39 -2.68
N LEU A 433 7.89 -29.02 -3.82
CA LEU A 433 6.96 -27.91 -3.91
C LEU A 433 5.64 -28.23 -3.20
N VAL A 434 5.19 -27.33 -2.33
CA VAL A 434 3.90 -27.42 -1.63
C VAL A 434 2.98 -26.28 -2.05
N ARG A 435 1.68 -26.56 -2.02
CA ARG A 435 0.62 -25.64 -2.41
C ARG A 435 0.42 -24.51 -1.41
N SER A 436 -0.51 -23.62 -1.78
CA SER A 436 -0.96 -22.52 -0.94
C SER A 436 -1.23 -22.94 0.51
N MET A 437 -0.77 -22.13 1.42
CA MET A 437 -0.91 -22.36 2.85
C MET A 437 -1.15 -21.07 3.62
N ALA A 438 -1.66 -21.21 4.84
CA ALA A 438 -1.73 -20.16 5.81
C ALA A 438 -0.61 -20.33 6.86
N LEU A 439 -0.01 -19.21 7.25
CA LEU A 439 0.81 -19.09 8.44
C LEU A 439 -0.01 -18.34 9.50
N SER A 440 -0.10 -18.87 10.71
CA SER A 440 -0.89 -18.28 11.78
C SER A 440 -0.19 -18.38 13.13
N GLY A 441 -0.66 -17.59 14.09
CA GLY A 441 -0.13 -17.58 15.45
C GLY A 441 -0.32 -16.23 16.15
N LYS A 442 0.39 -16.05 17.26
CA LYS A 442 0.50 -14.75 17.93
C LYS A 442 1.75 -14.02 17.44
N VAL A 443 1.60 -12.75 17.12
CA VAL A 443 2.69 -11.90 16.61
C VAL A 443 3.89 -11.91 17.54
N LEU A 444 3.69 -11.76 18.85
CA LEU A 444 4.80 -11.73 19.81
C LEU A 444 5.51 -13.08 19.94
N ASP A 445 4.78 -14.18 19.85
CA ASP A 445 5.39 -15.52 19.90
C ASP A 445 6.22 -15.76 18.64
N PHE A 446 5.71 -15.31 17.47
CA PHE A 446 6.44 -15.35 16.22
C PHE A 446 7.73 -14.51 16.28
N LEU A 447 7.64 -13.23 16.70
CA LEU A 447 8.80 -12.35 16.85
C LEU A 447 9.89 -12.96 17.73
N ARG A 448 9.51 -13.54 18.87
CA ARG A 448 10.43 -14.20 19.80
C ARG A 448 11.03 -15.49 19.26
N SER A 449 10.34 -16.13 18.33
CA SER A 449 10.80 -17.37 17.69
C SER A 449 11.81 -17.14 16.55
N ILE A 450 12.03 -15.90 16.11
CA ILE A 450 12.96 -15.58 15.02
C ILE A 450 14.38 -15.95 15.46
N ARG A 451 15.05 -16.78 14.67
CA ARG A 451 16.41 -17.27 14.94
C ARG A 451 17.44 -16.71 13.97
N GLY A 452 16.99 -16.24 12.79
CA GLY A 452 17.89 -15.70 11.78
C GLY A 452 17.18 -14.72 10.85
N VAL A 453 17.96 -13.76 10.36
CA VAL A 453 17.56 -12.76 9.36
C VAL A 453 18.64 -12.71 8.32
N SER A 454 18.28 -12.77 7.04
CA SER A 454 19.27 -12.77 5.97
C SER A 454 19.89 -11.38 5.76
N ARG A 455 21.08 -11.36 5.17
CA ARG A 455 21.85 -10.14 4.87
C ARG A 455 21.67 -9.60 3.47
N ASP A 456 20.72 -10.19 2.72
CA ASP A 456 20.51 -9.80 1.34
C ASP A 456 20.20 -8.30 1.28
N PRO A 457 20.69 -7.61 0.24
CA PRO A 457 20.33 -6.21 0.07
C PRO A 457 18.83 -6.06 -0.18
N LEU A 458 18.21 -5.12 0.52
CA LEU A 458 16.83 -4.73 0.26
C LEU A 458 16.80 -3.85 -1.00
N THR A 459 16.61 -4.46 -2.16
CA THR A 459 16.68 -3.79 -3.47
C THR A 459 15.31 -3.36 -3.98
N SER A 460 14.24 -4.01 -3.53
CA SER A 460 12.88 -3.72 -3.96
C SER A 460 11.89 -3.95 -2.82
N ILE A 461 10.74 -3.30 -2.95
CA ILE A 461 9.61 -3.43 -2.04
C ILE A 461 8.38 -3.74 -2.88
N GLN A 462 7.65 -4.80 -2.51
CA GLN A 462 6.46 -5.24 -3.21
C GLN A 462 5.35 -4.19 -3.11
N PRO A 463 4.72 -3.81 -4.23
CA PRO A 463 3.58 -2.90 -4.21
C PRO A 463 2.35 -3.56 -3.61
N GLY A 464 1.65 -2.82 -2.76
CA GLY A 464 0.42 -3.23 -2.14
C GLY A 464 -0.54 -2.07 -1.89
N PHE A 465 -1.75 -2.40 -1.49
CA PHE A 465 -2.76 -1.44 -1.07
C PHE A 465 -3.24 -1.80 0.32
N CYS A 466 -3.12 -0.87 1.25
CA CYS A 466 -3.56 -1.04 2.61
C CYS A 466 -4.88 -0.32 2.86
N GLY A 467 -5.88 -1.04 3.38
CA GLY A 467 -7.18 -0.50 3.76
C GLY A 467 -7.25 -0.17 5.25
N LYS A 468 -8.00 0.90 5.61
CA LYS A 468 -8.35 1.22 6.98
C LYS A 468 -9.72 1.89 7.02
N GLY A 469 -10.47 1.68 8.09
CA GLY A 469 -11.83 2.22 8.20
C GLY A 469 -12.78 1.60 7.17
N HIS A 470 -13.45 2.42 6.37
CA HIS A 470 -14.43 1.97 5.38
C HIS A 470 -13.81 1.82 3.97
N SER A 471 -12.78 0.99 3.86
CA SER A 471 -12.12 0.71 2.57
C SER A 471 -11.31 1.88 2.00
N ASP A 472 -10.71 2.67 2.87
CA ASP A 472 -9.83 3.77 2.48
C ASP A 472 -8.46 3.23 2.10
N TYR A 473 -8.32 2.75 0.88
CA TYR A 473 -7.09 2.15 0.37
C TYR A 473 -6.06 3.19 -0.03
N ILE A 474 -4.81 2.97 0.40
CA ILE A 474 -3.66 3.79 -0.01
C ILE A 474 -2.53 2.90 -0.54
N PRO A 475 -1.66 3.43 -1.42
CA PRO A 475 -0.43 2.74 -1.83
C PRO A 475 0.50 2.52 -0.64
N VAL A 476 0.98 1.29 -0.46
CA VAL A 476 1.99 0.91 0.54
C VAL A 476 2.99 -0.06 -0.06
N GLY A 477 4.20 -0.05 0.44
CA GLY A 477 5.20 -1.04 0.10
C GLY A 477 5.38 -2.05 1.23
N THR A 478 5.51 -3.34 0.89
CA THR A 478 5.86 -4.39 1.84
C THR A 478 7.13 -5.07 1.39
N GLY A 479 8.10 -5.22 2.29
CA GLY A 479 9.39 -5.77 1.91
C GLY A 479 10.14 -6.38 3.07
N GLY A 480 11.26 -6.96 2.75
CA GLY A 480 12.12 -7.55 3.75
C GLY A 480 13.22 -8.38 3.14
N VAL A 481 13.76 -9.19 3.98
CA VAL A 481 14.75 -10.21 3.70
C VAL A 481 14.27 -11.53 4.28
N HIS A 482 14.93 -12.63 3.99
CA HIS A 482 14.49 -13.93 4.51
C HIS A 482 14.57 -14.00 6.04
N LEU A 483 13.57 -14.64 6.64
CA LEU A 483 13.46 -14.87 8.09
C LEU A 483 13.38 -16.35 8.41
N LEU A 484 14.13 -16.79 9.40
CA LEU A 484 13.99 -18.12 10.01
C LEU A 484 13.24 -17.99 11.34
N ALA A 485 12.12 -18.68 11.49
CA ALA A 485 11.26 -18.62 12.68
C ALA A 485 10.49 -19.93 12.91
N ARG A 486 9.58 -19.93 13.87
CA ARG A 486 8.57 -20.99 14.07
C ARG A 486 7.17 -20.42 13.91
N ALA A 487 6.29 -21.18 13.29
CA ALA A 487 4.90 -20.80 13.10
C ALA A 487 3.98 -22.01 12.98
N ILE A 488 2.69 -21.78 13.11
CA ILE A 488 1.67 -22.74 12.77
C ILE A 488 1.36 -22.59 11.29
N VAL A 489 1.52 -23.65 10.52
CA VAL A 489 1.14 -23.69 9.10
C VAL A 489 0.00 -24.66 8.89
N GLY A 490 -0.75 -24.46 7.81
CA GLY A 490 -1.83 -25.34 7.40
C GLY A 490 -2.38 -24.97 6.03
N PRO A 491 -3.27 -25.76 5.45
CA PRO A 491 -3.95 -25.44 4.20
C PRO A 491 -4.64 -24.06 4.29
N ALA A 492 -4.54 -23.23 3.21
CA ALA A 492 -5.13 -21.89 3.14
C ALA A 492 -6.59 -21.92 2.70
#